data_3d2678064317a1778457d51dd0048fe9
#
_entry.id   3d2678064317a1778457d51dd0048fe9
#
_cell.length_a   1.000
_cell.length_b   1.000
_cell.length_c   1.000
_cell.angle_alpha   90.00
_cell.angle_beta   90.00
_cell.angle_gamma   90.00
#
_symmetry.space_group_name_H-M   'P 1'
#
loop_
_entity.id
_entity.type
_entity.pdbx_description
1 polymer ?
#
loop_
_entity_poly.entity_id
_entity_poly.type
_entity_poly.pdbx_seq_one_letter_code
_entity_poly.pdbx_strand_id
1 'polypeptide(L)'
;KMKEKQRQSYRHRTPVQLRFSDVDRFGHVNNAVMFSIYDMAKTEYFNSVLRELTKGDTLAVAVNINADFIHPVFYGDKIEIHTAVARMGTKSVTVTQQAVNTKTGSVVSTCRTTLVCFSAAKNDSIPVPPEIRKRITEYEDNIIL
;
A
#
# COMPACT_ATOMS: atom_id res chain seq x y z
N LYS A 1 -26.69 18.05 2.31
CA LYS A 1 -25.21 18.26 2.23
C LYS A 1 -24.56 16.90 2.10
N MET A 2 -23.90 16.63 0.99
CA MET A 2 -23.03 15.47 0.88
C MET A 2 -21.90 15.63 1.89
N LYS A 3 -21.72 14.64 2.78
CA LYS A 3 -20.53 14.59 3.64
C LYS A 3 -19.31 14.58 2.72
N GLU A 4 -18.45 15.58 2.86
CA GLU A 4 -17.13 15.52 2.22
C GLU A 4 -16.51 14.19 2.58
N LYS A 5 -16.20 13.39 1.54
CA LYS A 5 -15.45 12.16 1.72
C LYS A 5 -14.11 12.57 2.31
N GLN A 6 -13.88 12.22 3.57
CA GLN A 6 -12.63 12.50 4.24
C GLN A 6 -11.50 11.89 3.41
N ARG A 7 -10.63 12.75 2.87
CA ARG A 7 -9.50 12.30 2.05
C ARG A 7 -8.54 11.50 2.93
N GLN A 8 -8.05 10.38 2.39
CA GLN A 8 -7.00 9.60 3.06
C GLN A 8 -5.76 10.46 3.28
N SER A 9 -5.26 10.51 4.51
CA SER A 9 -3.98 11.11 4.83
C SER A 9 -2.86 10.09 4.60
N TYR A 10 -1.79 10.51 3.94
CA TYR A 10 -0.63 9.66 3.64
C TYR A 10 0.63 10.21 4.32
N ARG A 11 1.05 9.56 5.39
CA ARG A 11 2.28 9.91 6.10
C ARG A 11 3.50 9.19 5.54
N HIS A 12 3.32 8.00 4.99
CA HIS A 12 4.39 7.19 4.45
C HIS A 12 4.51 7.37 2.95
N ARG A 13 5.71 7.70 2.49
CA ARG A 13 6.00 7.97 1.09
C ARG A 13 7.27 7.24 0.69
N THR A 14 7.21 6.55 -0.45
CA THR A 14 8.32 5.77 -0.99
C THR A 14 8.65 6.28 -2.39
N PRO A 15 9.86 6.82 -2.63
CA PRO A 15 10.29 7.17 -3.97
C PRO A 15 10.51 5.91 -4.80
N VAL A 16 10.22 5.99 -6.09
CA VAL A 16 10.37 4.88 -7.03
C VAL A 16 11.39 5.26 -8.09
N GLN A 17 12.36 4.39 -8.30
CA GLN A 17 13.26 4.47 -9.43
C GLN A 17 12.74 3.57 -10.55
N LEU A 18 12.26 4.18 -11.64
CA LEU A 18 11.84 3.45 -12.82
C LEU A 18 13.05 2.99 -13.62
N ARG A 19 12.99 1.76 -14.14
CA ARG A 19 14.00 1.17 -14.99
C ARG A 19 13.52 1.16 -16.43
N PHE A 20 14.46 1.17 -17.36
CA PHE A 20 14.14 1.05 -18.78
C PHE A 20 13.32 -0.22 -19.08
N SER A 21 13.61 -1.32 -18.38
CA SER A 21 12.89 -2.59 -18.50
C SER A 21 11.46 -2.58 -17.95
N ASP A 22 11.06 -1.52 -17.24
CA ASP A 22 9.71 -1.39 -16.67
C ASP A 22 8.68 -0.88 -17.67
N VAL A 23 9.13 -0.33 -18.81
CA VAL A 23 8.23 0.19 -19.84
C VAL A 23 7.98 -0.83 -20.95
N ASP A 24 6.79 -0.76 -21.50
CA ASP A 24 6.40 -1.56 -22.66
C ASP A 24 6.80 -0.85 -23.97
N ARG A 25 6.41 -1.47 -25.11
CA ARG A 25 6.73 -0.92 -26.42
C ARG A 25 6.09 0.44 -26.71
N PHE A 26 5.07 0.84 -25.93
CA PHE A 26 4.43 2.15 -26.05
C PHE A 26 5.12 3.23 -25.19
N GLY A 27 6.16 2.87 -24.46
CA GLY A 27 6.87 3.77 -23.54
C GLY A 27 6.20 3.95 -22.20
N HIS A 28 5.14 3.21 -21.94
CA HIS A 28 4.41 3.27 -20.66
C HIS A 28 4.92 2.20 -19.70
N VAL A 29 4.96 2.52 -18.41
CA VAL A 29 5.21 1.53 -17.38
C VAL A 29 4.09 0.50 -17.41
N ASN A 30 4.46 -0.78 -17.55
CA ASN A 30 3.52 -1.88 -17.62
C ASN A 30 2.68 -1.97 -16.33
N ASN A 31 1.37 -2.22 -16.47
CA ASN A 31 0.48 -2.35 -15.30
C ASN A 31 0.93 -3.42 -14.31
N ALA A 32 1.47 -4.55 -14.80
CA ALA A 32 2.02 -5.59 -13.94
C ALA A 32 3.22 -5.09 -13.11
N VAL A 33 4.05 -4.24 -13.69
CA VAL A 33 5.15 -3.58 -12.99
C VAL A 33 4.61 -2.64 -11.91
N MET A 34 3.52 -1.91 -12.18
CA MET A 34 2.89 -1.06 -11.17
C MET A 34 2.43 -1.86 -9.96
N PHE A 35 1.88 -3.06 -10.13
CA PHE A 35 1.54 -3.94 -9.00
C PHE A 35 2.77 -4.31 -8.16
N SER A 36 3.90 -4.61 -8.81
CA SER A 36 5.16 -4.90 -8.11
C SER A 36 5.67 -3.67 -7.34
N ILE A 37 5.54 -2.49 -7.91
CA ILE A 37 5.92 -1.23 -7.26
C ILE A 37 5.06 -0.98 -6.02
N TYR A 38 3.76 -1.18 -6.11
CA TYR A 38 2.86 -1.08 -4.96
C TYR A 38 3.20 -2.10 -3.88
N ASP A 39 3.53 -3.32 -4.25
CA ASP A 39 3.91 -4.37 -3.30
C ASP A 39 5.20 -4.01 -2.56
N MET A 40 6.20 -3.53 -3.26
CA MET A 40 7.45 -3.05 -2.68
C MET A 40 7.20 -1.92 -1.68
N ALA A 41 6.42 -0.92 -2.06
CA ALA A 41 6.12 0.23 -1.20
C ALA A 41 5.30 -0.18 0.04
N LYS A 42 4.39 -1.12 -0.11
CA LYS A 42 3.64 -1.71 1.00
C LYS A 42 4.57 -2.44 1.98
N THR A 43 5.52 -3.20 1.47
CA THR A 43 6.53 -3.89 2.28
C THR A 43 7.37 -2.89 3.06
N GLU A 44 7.83 -1.81 2.42
CA GLU A 44 8.56 -0.75 3.12
C GLU A 44 7.72 -0.07 4.20
N TYR A 45 6.45 0.16 3.94
CA TYR A 45 5.51 0.69 4.94
C TYR A 45 5.50 -0.19 6.19
N PHE A 46 5.25 -1.48 6.04
CA PHE A 46 5.18 -2.38 7.19
C PHE A 46 6.52 -2.53 7.90
N ASN A 47 7.63 -2.60 7.18
CA ASN A 47 8.96 -2.63 7.79
C ASN A 47 9.25 -1.37 8.60
N SER A 48 8.83 -0.22 8.12
CA SER A 48 9.02 1.07 8.79
C SER A 48 8.13 1.23 10.02
N VAL A 49 6.86 0.83 9.92
CA VAL A 49 5.86 1.03 10.98
C VAL A 49 5.93 -0.06 12.04
N LEU A 50 6.07 -1.30 11.62
CA LEU A 50 6.04 -2.45 12.53
C LEU A 50 7.41 -2.84 13.07
N ARG A 51 8.50 -2.50 12.36
CA ARG A 51 9.89 -2.78 12.78
C ARG A 51 10.09 -4.24 13.18
N GLU A 52 10.48 -4.50 14.45
CA GLU A 52 10.73 -5.84 14.98
C GLU A 52 9.49 -6.76 14.92
N LEU A 53 8.30 -6.22 14.90
CA LEU A 53 7.07 -7.02 14.84
C LEU A 53 6.91 -7.77 13.52
N THR A 54 7.65 -7.40 12.47
CA THR A 54 7.64 -8.12 11.19
C THR A 54 8.35 -9.47 11.26
N LYS A 55 9.13 -9.73 12.31
CA LYS A 55 9.91 -10.96 12.50
C LYS A 55 9.14 -12.08 13.20
N GLY A 56 7.90 -11.86 13.59
CA GLY A 56 7.07 -12.87 14.25
C GLY A 56 6.49 -13.89 13.28
N ASP A 57 5.69 -14.80 13.83
CA ASP A 57 4.98 -15.87 13.07
C ASP A 57 3.85 -15.30 12.20
N THR A 58 3.36 -14.11 12.50
CA THR A 58 2.23 -13.51 11.80
C THR A 58 2.62 -13.09 10.38
N LEU A 59 1.89 -13.61 9.41
CA LEU A 59 1.99 -13.23 8.01
C LEU A 59 0.79 -12.39 7.60
N ALA A 60 0.95 -11.55 6.60
CA ALA A 60 -0.15 -10.82 5.98
C ALA A 60 -0.29 -11.32 4.54
N VAL A 61 -1.44 -11.92 4.24
CA VAL A 61 -1.72 -12.51 2.93
C VAL A 61 -2.68 -11.61 2.18
N ALA A 62 -2.30 -11.17 0.98
CA ALA A 62 -3.19 -10.40 0.12
C ALA A 62 -4.28 -11.29 -0.45
N VAL A 63 -5.54 -10.95 -0.16
CA VAL A 63 -6.71 -11.70 -0.64
C VAL A 63 -7.48 -10.93 -1.72
N ASN A 64 -7.26 -9.65 -1.84
CA ASN A 64 -7.88 -8.81 -2.87
C ASN A 64 -6.99 -7.61 -3.16
N ILE A 65 -6.82 -7.31 -4.44
CA ILE A 65 -6.08 -6.14 -4.92
C ILE A 65 -6.91 -5.47 -6.01
N ASN A 66 -7.17 -4.18 -5.87
CA ASN A 66 -7.82 -3.37 -6.88
C ASN A 66 -6.94 -2.16 -7.20
N ALA A 67 -6.69 -1.92 -8.46
CA ALA A 67 -5.93 -0.76 -8.91
C ALA A 67 -6.66 -0.05 -10.04
N ASP A 68 -6.57 1.29 -10.05
CA ASP A 68 -6.99 2.14 -11.14
C ASP A 68 -5.76 2.79 -11.74
N PHE A 69 -5.66 2.76 -13.07
CA PHE A 69 -4.59 3.39 -13.83
C PHE A 69 -5.17 4.62 -14.51
N ILE A 70 -4.98 5.78 -13.89
CA ILE A 70 -5.66 7.03 -14.27
C ILE A 70 -4.93 7.72 -15.42
N HIS A 71 -3.59 7.78 -15.32
CA HIS A 71 -2.73 8.38 -16.33
C HIS A 71 -1.55 7.44 -16.62
N PRO A 72 -1.07 7.38 -17.86
CA PRO A 72 0.12 6.58 -18.17
C PRO A 72 1.35 7.14 -17.45
N VAL A 73 2.23 6.25 -17.02
CA VAL A 73 3.53 6.58 -16.44
C VAL A 73 4.59 6.29 -17.49
N PHE A 74 5.45 7.28 -17.76
CA PHE A 74 6.51 7.18 -18.76
C PHE A 74 7.87 6.96 -18.09
N TYR A 75 8.80 6.36 -18.81
CA TYR A 75 10.18 6.31 -18.39
C TYR A 75 10.71 7.74 -18.19
N GLY A 76 11.37 7.95 -17.06
CA GLY A 76 11.87 9.29 -16.69
C GLY A 76 10.93 10.08 -15.80
N ASP A 77 9.66 9.66 -15.65
CA ASP A 77 8.76 10.28 -14.68
C ASP A 77 9.27 10.06 -13.26
N LYS A 78 9.09 11.07 -12.41
CA LYS A 78 9.40 11.00 -10.98
C LYS A 78 8.16 10.56 -10.22
N ILE A 79 8.15 9.32 -9.77
CA ILE A 79 7.01 8.70 -9.08
C ILE A 79 7.33 8.47 -7.61
N GLU A 80 6.34 8.71 -6.79
CA GLU A 80 6.37 8.45 -5.36
C GLU A 80 5.10 7.68 -4.98
N ILE A 81 5.23 6.61 -4.20
CA ILE A 81 4.08 5.86 -3.70
C ILE A 81 3.77 6.32 -2.28
N HIS A 82 2.54 6.74 -2.08
CA HIS A 82 1.98 7.04 -0.76
C HIS A 82 1.20 5.83 -0.27
N THR A 83 1.47 5.41 0.95
CA THR A 83 0.87 4.21 1.54
C THR A 83 0.25 4.53 2.89
N ALA A 84 -0.94 4.02 3.13
CA ALA A 84 -1.62 4.12 4.42
C ALA A 84 -2.44 2.87 4.69
N VAL A 85 -2.60 2.54 5.95
CA VAL A 85 -3.66 1.62 6.39
C VAL A 85 -4.92 2.43 6.58
N ALA A 86 -5.95 2.14 5.82
CA ALA A 86 -7.22 2.88 5.84
C ALA A 86 -8.24 2.25 6.79
N ARG A 87 -8.14 0.95 7.01
CA ARG A 87 -9.10 0.20 7.82
C ARG A 87 -8.45 -1.04 8.42
N MET A 88 -8.85 -1.41 9.63
CA MET A 88 -8.57 -2.70 10.25
C MET A 88 -9.87 -3.36 10.70
N GLY A 89 -10.14 -4.57 10.22
CA GLY A 89 -11.18 -5.46 10.73
C GLY A 89 -10.63 -6.35 11.84
N THR A 90 -11.35 -7.40 12.19
CA THR A 90 -10.88 -8.37 13.20
C THR A 90 -9.62 -9.10 12.74
N LYS A 91 -9.63 -9.64 11.51
CA LYS A 91 -8.53 -10.39 10.92
C LYS A 91 -7.89 -9.69 9.73
N SER A 92 -8.47 -8.58 9.25
CA SER A 92 -8.07 -7.93 8.01
C SER A 92 -7.46 -6.57 8.24
N VAL A 93 -6.59 -6.19 7.31
CA VAL A 93 -6.00 -4.87 7.20
C VAL A 93 -6.18 -4.40 5.77
N THR A 94 -6.77 -3.23 5.59
CA THR A 94 -6.93 -2.62 4.27
C THR A 94 -5.88 -1.54 4.07
N VAL A 95 -5.04 -1.74 3.07
CA VAL A 95 -3.99 -0.80 2.66
C VAL A 95 -4.47 -0.03 1.45
N THR A 96 -4.38 1.28 1.50
CA THR A 96 -4.59 2.15 0.35
C THR A 96 -3.29 2.77 -0.08
N GLN A 97 -3.10 2.88 -1.40
CA GLN A 97 -1.90 3.46 -1.99
C GLN A 97 -2.27 4.35 -3.16
N GLN A 98 -1.46 5.35 -3.40
CA GLN A 98 -1.54 6.16 -4.60
C GLN A 98 -0.14 6.38 -5.16
N ALA A 99 -0.03 6.38 -6.49
CA ALA A 99 1.18 6.77 -7.19
C ALA A 99 1.04 8.22 -7.63
N VAL A 100 2.01 9.03 -7.28
CA VAL A 100 2.00 10.46 -7.54
C VAL A 100 3.19 10.82 -8.41
N ASN A 101 2.94 11.55 -9.50
CA ASN A 101 4.00 12.20 -10.25
C ASN A 101 4.42 13.45 -9.47
N THR A 102 5.61 13.42 -8.89
CA THR A 102 6.07 14.50 -8.00
C THR A 102 6.36 15.81 -8.72
N LYS A 103 6.57 15.74 -10.03
CA LYS A 103 6.81 16.95 -10.85
C LYS A 103 5.53 17.73 -11.11
N THR A 104 4.41 17.02 -11.32
CA THR A 104 3.11 17.61 -11.63
C THR A 104 2.16 17.66 -10.43
N GLY A 105 2.42 16.85 -9.40
CA GLY A 105 1.51 16.65 -8.27
C GLY A 105 0.30 15.78 -8.59
N SER A 106 0.20 15.22 -9.80
CA SER A 106 -0.94 14.41 -10.22
C SER A 106 -0.90 13.00 -9.65
N VAL A 107 -2.03 12.51 -9.17
CA VAL A 107 -2.23 11.09 -8.86
C VAL A 107 -2.40 10.35 -10.19
N VAL A 108 -1.48 9.46 -10.51
CA VAL A 108 -1.48 8.71 -11.78
C VAL A 108 -2.11 7.33 -11.65
N SER A 109 -2.15 6.78 -10.45
CA SER A 109 -2.73 5.48 -10.17
C SER A 109 -3.12 5.37 -8.71
N THR A 110 -4.08 4.53 -8.39
CA THR A 110 -4.48 4.19 -7.02
C THR A 110 -4.54 2.68 -6.87
N CYS A 111 -4.33 2.19 -5.66
CA CYS A 111 -4.38 0.76 -5.35
C CYS A 111 -4.98 0.55 -3.97
N ARG A 112 -5.81 -0.48 -3.84
CA ARG A 112 -6.39 -0.90 -2.57
C ARG A 112 -6.17 -2.40 -2.41
N THR A 113 -5.53 -2.79 -1.30
CA THR A 113 -5.22 -4.18 -0.99
C THR A 113 -5.84 -4.57 0.33
N THR A 114 -6.58 -5.67 0.34
CA THR A 114 -7.06 -6.29 1.58
C THR A 114 -6.11 -7.42 1.95
N LEU A 115 -5.53 -7.32 3.14
CA LEU A 115 -4.66 -8.32 3.72
C LEU A 115 -5.41 -9.04 4.85
N VAL A 116 -5.15 -10.33 5.00
CA VAL A 116 -5.63 -11.13 6.13
C VAL A 116 -4.43 -11.60 6.92
N CYS A 117 -4.48 -11.43 8.24
CA CYS A 117 -3.46 -11.96 9.14
C CYS A 117 -3.56 -13.47 9.22
N PHE A 118 -2.42 -14.14 9.18
CA PHE A 118 -2.30 -15.58 9.07
C PHE A 118 -1.16 -16.07 9.95
N SER A 119 -1.37 -17.16 10.66
CA SER A 119 -0.32 -17.86 11.41
C SER A 119 0.22 -19.02 10.59
N ALA A 120 1.52 -18.98 10.28
CA ALA A 120 2.18 -20.08 9.60
C ALA A 120 2.17 -21.36 10.46
N ALA A 121 2.36 -21.22 11.77
CA ALA A 121 2.36 -22.35 12.71
C ALA A 121 1.00 -23.04 12.79
N LYS A 122 -0.09 -22.26 12.83
CA LYS A 122 -1.46 -22.78 12.90
C LYS A 122 -2.05 -23.12 11.53
N ASN A 123 -1.42 -22.66 10.46
CA ASN A 123 -1.92 -22.77 9.08
C ASN A 123 -3.37 -22.27 8.94
N ASP A 124 -3.68 -21.12 9.55
CA ASP A 124 -5.02 -20.54 9.59
C ASP A 124 -4.95 -19.02 9.76
N SER A 125 -6.06 -18.36 9.40
CA SER A 125 -6.22 -16.94 9.66
C SER A 125 -6.36 -16.68 11.16
N ILE A 126 -5.84 -15.54 11.59
CA ILE A 126 -5.86 -15.12 12.99
C ILE A 126 -6.32 -13.66 13.10
N PRO A 127 -6.86 -13.25 14.26
CA PRO A 127 -7.08 -11.83 14.50
C PRO A 127 -5.78 -11.04 14.37
N VAL A 128 -5.89 -9.79 13.95
CA VAL A 128 -4.73 -8.89 13.92
C VAL A 128 -4.14 -8.84 15.33
N PRO A 129 -2.85 -9.22 15.51
CA PRO A 129 -2.22 -9.20 16.83
C PRO A 129 -2.34 -7.82 17.50
N PRO A 130 -2.62 -7.76 18.81
CA PRO A 130 -2.83 -6.49 19.50
C PRO A 130 -1.66 -5.50 19.37
N GLU A 131 -0.43 -5.97 19.37
CA GLU A 131 0.76 -5.13 19.25
C GLU A 131 0.84 -4.50 17.84
N ILE A 132 0.49 -5.25 16.82
CA ILE A 132 0.45 -4.76 15.43
C ILE A 132 -0.66 -3.74 15.27
N ARG A 133 -1.86 -4.05 15.77
CA ARG A 133 -3.00 -3.13 15.77
C ARG A 133 -2.65 -1.81 16.44
N LYS A 134 -2.06 -1.87 17.60
CA LYS A 134 -1.64 -0.70 18.37
C LYS A 134 -0.63 0.15 17.59
N ARG A 135 0.40 -0.47 17.03
CA ARG A 135 1.46 0.22 16.30
C ARG A 135 0.91 0.96 15.08
N ILE A 136 0.04 0.31 14.32
CA ILE A 136 -0.59 0.93 13.15
C ILE A 136 -1.52 2.07 13.56
N THR A 137 -2.34 1.87 14.59
CA THR A 137 -3.26 2.90 15.10
C THR A 137 -2.52 4.14 15.60
N GLU A 138 -1.38 3.97 16.24
CA GLU A 138 -0.54 5.10 16.71
C GLU A 138 0.11 5.84 15.55
N TYR A 139 0.43 5.16 14.47
CA TYR A 139 1.08 5.76 13.31
C TYR A 139 0.08 6.51 12.40
N GLU A 140 -1.10 5.96 12.18
CA GLU A 140 -2.08 6.49 11.26
C GLU A 140 -3.02 7.51 11.92
N ASP A 141 -3.38 8.57 11.16
CA ASP A 141 -4.27 9.62 11.66
C ASP A 141 -5.75 9.29 11.45
N ASN A 142 -6.10 8.57 10.38
CA ASN A 142 -7.48 8.34 9.94
C ASN A 142 -7.73 6.86 9.64
N ILE A 143 -7.85 6.04 10.67
CA ILE A 143 -8.18 4.62 10.52
C ILE A 143 -9.66 4.38 10.86
N ILE A 144 -10.31 3.54 10.06
CA ILE A 144 -11.60 2.95 10.38
C ILE A 144 -11.35 1.59 11.06
N LEU A 145 -11.81 1.48 12.28
CA LEU A 145 -11.69 0.26 13.07
C LEU A 145 -12.97 -0.58 13.01
#